data_955345ff0840a2742e8ffbc6d0222d06
#
_entry.id   955345ff0840a2742e8ffbc6d0222d06
#
_cell.length_a   1.000
_cell.length_b   1.000
_cell.length_c   1.000
_cell.angle_alpha   90.00
_cell.angle_beta   90.00
_cell.angle_gamma   90.00
#
_symmetry.space_group_name_H-M   'P 1'
#
loop_
_entity.id
_entity.type
_entity.pdbx_description
1 polymer ?
#
loop_
_entity_poly.entity_id
_entity_poly.type
_entity_poly.pdbx_seq_one_letter_code
_entity_poly.pdbx_strand_id
1 'polypeptide(L)'
;MTLTAAPASGYQLKTLTLTPETALDKTVSASTLTYTFTMPANDVAVTAAFAVKPSSGGGAGGGGGAGGGAVAPAPTDSGSSSITAPDGTKVPATVEVKNGTATVSADSSKLTAVSGKDSLTLDLSADSTIRTVSLTGDVVAALAGAKNGAALTLPNGTVALDRETLTALGSAAQADGMASISIASADKSSLTDAQRKYLPKNGTILNISAQVQPKNGTATRIHALNGTASVSVAYSLKSGENAAHLVAYYLAEDGSFEKLPVIYDTATGKATFKTTHFSTFVITHEYSSDFSDVNLRKWFYNEVNTALENGWFKGLTATRFGPDDGMTRAMLVQVLYRISGSKAVSTAQFTDVADGKWYAEAIAWASENGIVNGFTDGRFQPDTLITRQQLAAILYRYDTYRGHTPQGSAALDGYADAASVESWAAEAMSWANGNSLVTGVTPTTLVPNGTATRAQVAVILSRYTDQ
;
A
#
# COMPACT_ATOMS: atom_id res chain seq x y z
N MET A 1 -19.97 10.76 22.30
CA MET A 1 -20.02 9.79 21.20
C MET A 1 -20.38 8.42 21.74
N THR A 2 -21.11 7.61 20.99
CA THR A 2 -21.53 6.27 21.43
C THR A 2 -20.86 5.23 20.54
N LEU A 3 -20.18 4.26 21.15
CA LEU A 3 -19.57 3.11 20.49
C LEU A 3 -20.35 1.85 20.88
N THR A 4 -20.76 1.07 19.90
CA THR A 4 -21.43 -0.21 20.13
C THR A 4 -20.51 -1.35 19.71
N ALA A 5 -20.13 -2.20 20.65
CA ALA A 5 -19.37 -3.42 20.37
C ALA A 5 -20.36 -4.61 20.36
N ALA A 6 -20.53 -5.21 19.19
CA ALA A 6 -21.34 -6.42 18.98
C ALA A 6 -20.41 -7.58 18.59
N PRO A 7 -19.91 -8.37 19.56
CA PRO A 7 -19.07 -9.51 19.25
C PRO A 7 -19.83 -10.54 18.41
N ALA A 8 -19.13 -11.18 17.47
CA ALA A 8 -19.69 -12.32 16.75
C ALA A 8 -20.04 -13.48 17.71
N SER A 9 -20.90 -14.40 17.28
CA SER A 9 -21.30 -15.57 18.08
C SER A 9 -20.05 -16.35 18.53
N GLY A 10 -19.94 -16.65 19.83
CA GLY A 10 -18.79 -17.31 20.42
C GLY A 10 -17.65 -16.40 20.88
N TYR A 11 -17.75 -15.08 20.68
CA TYR A 11 -16.74 -14.12 21.12
C TYR A 11 -17.29 -13.16 22.19
N GLN A 12 -16.37 -12.59 22.96
CA GLN A 12 -16.64 -11.50 23.90
C GLN A 12 -15.60 -10.40 23.75
N LEU A 13 -15.96 -9.15 24.04
CA LEU A 13 -15.02 -8.05 24.05
C LEU A 13 -14.04 -8.25 25.21
N LYS A 14 -12.74 -8.28 24.91
CA LYS A 14 -11.66 -8.42 25.89
C LYS A 14 -11.17 -7.07 26.39
N THR A 15 -10.85 -6.17 25.48
CA THR A 15 -10.39 -4.82 25.80
C THR A 15 -10.96 -3.80 24.80
N LEU A 16 -11.22 -2.59 25.29
CA LEU A 16 -11.51 -1.41 24.49
C LEU A 16 -10.67 -0.26 25.03
N THR A 17 -9.83 0.31 24.18
CA THR A 17 -8.95 1.43 24.54
C THR A 17 -9.20 2.63 23.62
N LEU A 18 -9.09 3.82 24.19
CA LEU A 18 -9.11 5.09 23.47
C LEU A 18 -7.72 5.75 23.59
N THR A 19 -7.27 6.36 22.50
CA THR A 19 -6.03 7.14 22.48
C THR A 19 -6.32 8.52 21.86
N PRO A 20 -6.15 9.63 22.59
CA PRO A 20 -5.75 9.74 23.99
C PRO A 20 -6.77 9.12 24.96
N GLU A 21 -6.31 8.69 26.13
CA GLU A 21 -7.15 8.02 27.13
C GLU A 21 -8.27 8.95 27.60
N THR A 22 -9.51 8.46 27.51
CA THR A 22 -10.71 9.20 27.87
C THR A 22 -11.60 8.28 28.71
N ALA A 23 -12.26 8.80 29.73
CA ALA A 23 -13.17 8.04 30.55
C ALA A 23 -14.34 7.44 29.72
N LEU A 24 -14.61 6.17 29.91
CA LEU A 24 -15.64 5.39 29.24
C LEU A 24 -16.76 5.04 30.21
N ASP A 25 -17.97 5.49 29.93
CA ASP A 25 -19.18 4.99 30.60
C ASP A 25 -19.70 3.76 29.87
N LYS A 26 -19.89 2.67 30.61
CA LYS A 26 -20.26 1.37 30.08
C LYS A 26 -21.69 1.04 30.39
N THR A 27 -22.50 0.75 29.37
CA THR A 27 -23.82 0.16 29.50
C THR A 27 -23.86 -1.22 28.86
N VAL A 28 -24.35 -2.23 29.61
CA VAL A 28 -24.40 -3.63 29.15
C VAL A 28 -25.84 -4.01 28.86
N SER A 29 -26.12 -4.46 27.66
CA SER A 29 -27.36 -5.14 27.27
C SER A 29 -27.04 -6.60 26.89
N ALA A 30 -28.03 -7.49 26.89
CA ALA A 30 -27.85 -8.94 26.81
C ALA A 30 -26.99 -9.47 25.63
N SER A 31 -26.83 -8.69 24.55
CA SER A 31 -26.09 -9.07 23.36
C SER A 31 -25.08 -8.01 22.85
N THR A 32 -25.11 -6.80 23.41
CA THR A 32 -24.29 -5.69 22.96
C THR A 32 -23.70 -4.92 24.12
N LEU A 33 -22.46 -4.46 23.96
CA LEU A 33 -21.78 -3.57 24.89
C LEU A 33 -21.75 -2.17 24.27
N THR A 34 -22.41 -1.22 24.94
CA THR A 34 -22.43 0.17 24.50
C THR A 34 -21.55 1.00 25.43
N TYR A 35 -20.64 1.77 24.84
CA TYR A 35 -19.75 2.68 25.55
C TYR A 35 -20.03 4.10 25.09
N THR A 36 -20.12 5.02 26.04
CA THR A 36 -20.24 6.45 25.75
C THR A 36 -19.04 7.20 26.28
N PHE A 37 -18.60 8.20 25.55
CA PHE A 37 -17.54 9.12 25.96
C PHE A 37 -17.73 10.50 25.35
N THR A 38 -17.19 11.50 26.00
CA THR A 38 -17.16 12.86 25.48
C THR A 38 -15.98 12.99 24.53
N MET A 39 -16.23 13.39 23.27
CA MET A 39 -15.17 13.64 22.30
C MET A 39 -14.28 14.81 22.76
N PRO A 40 -12.98 14.62 22.93
CA PRO A 40 -12.05 15.73 23.07
C PRO A 40 -11.93 16.53 21.75
N ALA A 41 -11.25 17.67 21.79
CA ALA A 41 -11.06 18.54 20.62
C ALA A 41 -10.14 17.90 19.54
N ASN A 42 -9.47 16.81 19.86
CA ASN A 42 -8.54 16.11 18.97
C ASN A 42 -9.13 14.75 18.53
N ASP A 43 -8.55 14.15 17.48
CA ASP A 43 -8.92 12.82 17.00
C ASP A 43 -8.73 11.76 18.08
N VAL A 44 -9.67 10.79 18.12
CA VAL A 44 -9.63 9.67 19.05
C VAL A 44 -9.49 8.37 18.26
N ALA A 45 -8.40 7.66 18.48
CA ALA A 45 -8.22 6.29 17.97
C ALA A 45 -8.90 5.29 18.93
N VAL A 46 -9.70 4.40 18.37
CA VAL A 46 -10.42 3.35 19.12
C VAL A 46 -9.84 1.99 18.76
N THR A 47 -9.37 1.25 19.75
CA THR A 47 -8.89 -0.12 19.57
C THR A 47 -9.74 -1.09 20.40
N ALA A 48 -10.33 -2.11 19.73
CA ALA A 48 -11.10 -3.16 20.37
C ALA A 48 -10.46 -4.52 20.12
N ALA A 49 -10.27 -5.32 21.20
CA ALA A 49 -9.83 -6.70 21.08
C ALA A 49 -10.92 -7.64 21.58
N PHE A 50 -11.20 -8.71 20.84
CA PHE A 50 -12.17 -9.73 21.17
C PHE A 50 -11.48 -11.05 21.54
N ALA A 51 -12.10 -11.83 22.42
CA ALA A 51 -11.62 -13.15 22.81
C ALA A 51 -12.77 -14.15 22.72
N VAL A 52 -12.45 -15.43 22.53
CA VAL A 52 -13.41 -16.53 22.55
C VAL A 52 -14.08 -16.58 23.91
N LYS A 53 -15.40 -16.68 23.95
CA LYS A 53 -16.19 -16.82 25.18
C LYS A 53 -15.94 -18.20 25.77
N PRO A 54 -15.54 -18.32 27.08
CA PRO A 54 -15.40 -19.63 27.70
C PRO A 54 -16.72 -20.39 27.66
N SER A 55 -16.67 -21.65 27.22
CA SER A 55 -17.82 -22.56 27.25
C SER A 55 -18.13 -22.87 28.69
N SER A 56 -19.34 -22.54 29.16
CA SER A 56 -19.86 -22.94 30.45
C SER A 56 -20.35 -24.38 30.39
N GLY A 57 -19.43 -25.35 30.54
CA GLY A 57 -19.75 -26.74 30.73
C GLY A 57 -19.42 -27.12 32.16
N GLY A 58 -20.47 -27.33 33.01
CA GLY A 58 -20.31 -27.81 34.35
C GLY A 58 -19.94 -29.31 34.37
N GLY A 59 -19.09 -29.71 35.32
CA GLY A 59 -18.78 -31.10 35.63
C GLY A 59 -17.66 -31.21 36.62
N ALA A 60 -18.01 -31.45 37.89
CA ALA A 60 -17.10 -31.64 39.01
C ALA A 60 -16.39 -32.99 38.96
N GLY A 61 -15.16 -33.05 39.52
CA GLY A 61 -14.55 -34.31 39.96
C GLY A 61 -13.03 -34.34 40.03
N GLY A 62 -12.42 -34.00 41.11
CA GLY A 62 -11.46 -34.64 41.98
C GLY A 62 -10.09 -35.12 41.49
N GLY A 63 -9.03 -34.60 42.15
CA GLY A 63 -7.92 -35.42 42.65
C GLY A 63 -6.57 -35.36 41.96
N GLY A 64 -5.64 -34.61 42.51
CA GLY A 64 -4.30 -34.98 42.92
C GLY A 64 -3.22 -35.46 41.97
N GLY A 65 -2.07 -34.80 41.98
CA GLY A 65 -0.80 -35.39 41.60
C GLY A 65 0.18 -34.47 40.92
N ALA A 66 1.21 -34.04 41.69
CA ALA A 66 2.35 -33.27 41.20
C ALA A 66 3.28 -34.07 40.30
N GLY A 67 3.82 -33.44 39.25
CA GLY A 67 4.88 -34.01 38.42
C GLY A 67 5.28 -33.01 37.33
N GLY A 68 6.36 -32.24 37.56
CA GLY A 68 6.92 -31.32 36.60
C GLY A 68 7.57 -32.06 35.44
N GLY A 69 7.13 -31.78 34.26
CA GLY A 69 7.76 -32.09 32.99
C GLY A 69 7.36 -31.07 31.98
N ALA A 70 8.32 -30.38 31.36
CA ALA A 70 8.08 -29.45 30.30
C ALA A 70 7.42 -30.19 29.12
N VAL A 71 6.09 -30.06 29.02
CA VAL A 71 5.32 -30.56 27.91
C VAL A 71 5.40 -29.53 26.79
N ALA A 72 5.93 -29.94 25.65
CA ALA A 72 5.77 -29.22 24.40
C ALA A 72 4.28 -28.92 24.22
N PRO A 73 3.91 -27.73 23.71
CA PRO A 73 2.50 -27.39 23.48
C PRO A 73 1.86 -28.42 22.59
N ALA A 74 0.77 -28.99 23.07
CA ALA A 74 -0.05 -29.94 22.33
C ALA A 74 -0.56 -29.26 21.04
N PRO A 75 -0.74 -30.02 19.94
CA PRO A 75 -1.32 -29.49 18.72
C PRO A 75 -2.74 -29.01 19.04
N THR A 76 -2.97 -27.72 18.78
CA THR A 76 -4.27 -27.10 18.91
C THR A 76 -5.12 -27.48 17.70
N ASP A 77 -6.20 -28.14 18.00
CA ASP A 77 -7.39 -28.40 17.20
C ASP A 77 -7.19 -28.92 15.75
N SER A 78 -7.48 -30.21 15.57
CA SER A 78 -7.72 -30.77 14.23
C SER A 78 -9.07 -30.26 13.72
N GLY A 79 -9.03 -29.14 12.94
CA GLY A 79 -10.17 -28.67 12.20
C GLY A 79 -10.52 -29.61 11.06
N SER A 80 -11.80 -29.79 10.72
CA SER A 80 -12.21 -30.46 9.49
C SER A 80 -12.50 -29.43 8.40
N SER A 81 -11.83 -29.53 7.28
CA SER A 81 -12.15 -28.79 6.06
C SER A 81 -12.54 -29.79 4.96
N SER A 82 -12.87 -29.31 3.80
CA SER A 82 -13.16 -30.18 2.65
C SER A 82 -12.60 -29.62 1.36
N ILE A 83 -12.15 -30.50 0.49
CA ILE A 83 -11.88 -30.21 -0.91
C ILE A 83 -13.23 -30.28 -1.63
N THR A 84 -13.65 -29.14 -2.19
CA THR A 84 -15.00 -28.96 -2.74
C THR A 84 -14.93 -28.70 -4.24
N ALA A 85 -15.78 -29.34 -5.01
CA ALA A 85 -16.00 -29.11 -6.44
C ALA A 85 -17.25 -28.21 -6.63
N PRO A 86 -17.38 -27.51 -7.79
CA PRO A 86 -18.52 -26.63 -8.08
C PRO A 86 -19.89 -27.32 -8.08
N ASP A 87 -19.92 -28.61 -8.38
CA ASP A 87 -21.13 -29.44 -8.36
C ASP A 87 -21.58 -29.89 -6.96
N GLY A 88 -20.88 -29.38 -5.91
CA GLY A 88 -21.16 -29.72 -4.53
C GLY A 88 -20.48 -30.99 -4.02
N THR A 89 -19.74 -31.72 -4.83
CA THR A 89 -18.93 -32.85 -4.38
C THR A 89 -17.89 -32.39 -3.36
N LYS A 90 -17.84 -33.08 -2.21
CA LYS A 90 -16.91 -32.74 -1.12
C LYS A 90 -16.13 -33.97 -0.68
N VAL A 91 -14.82 -33.80 -0.52
CA VAL A 91 -13.94 -34.77 0.12
C VAL A 91 -13.46 -34.18 1.44
N PRO A 92 -13.77 -34.81 2.57
CA PRO A 92 -13.27 -34.37 3.87
C PRO A 92 -11.75 -34.37 3.91
N ALA A 93 -11.16 -33.30 4.44
CA ALA A 93 -9.73 -33.19 4.65
C ALA A 93 -9.46 -32.98 6.14
N THR A 94 -8.40 -33.60 6.63
CA THR A 94 -7.86 -33.35 7.97
C THR A 94 -6.91 -32.18 7.89
N VAL A 95 -7.06 -31.22 8.79
CA VAL A 95 -6.24 -30.00 8.86
C VAL A 95 -5.59 -29.94 10.25
N GLU A 96 -4.27 -29.99 10.29
CA GLU A 96 -3.48 -29.79 11.50
C GLU A 96 -2.76 -28.45 11.42
N VAL A 97 -3.03 -27.56 12.40
CA VAL A 97 -2.41 -26.23 12.41
C VAL A 97 -1.31 -26.16 13.45
N LYS A 98 -0.10 -25.82 13.01
CA LYS A 98 1.06 -25.63 13.89
C LYS A 98 1.89 -24.45 13.40
N ASN A 99 2.15 -23.49 14.29
CA ASN A 99 2.96 -22.30 13.99
C ASN A 99 2.51 -21.54 12.70
N GLY A 100 1.20 -21.42 12.49
CA GLY A 100 0.65 -20.75 11.32
C GLY A 100 0.70 -21.54 10.02
N THR A 101 1.11 -22.79 10.06
CA THR A 101 1.06 -23.71 8.92
C THR A 101 -0.06 -24.73 9.13
N ALA A 102 -0.99 -24.77 8.17
CA ALA A 102 -2.04 -25.77 8.06
C ALA A 102 -1.53 -26.93 7.21
N THR A 103 -1.30 -28.08 7.83
CA THR A 103 -1.00 -29.32 7.12
C THR A 103 -2.31 -30.00 6.72
N VAL A 104 -2.52 -30.21 5.43
CA VAL A 104 -3.75 -30.78 4.88
C VAL A 104 -3.47 -32.15 4.30
N SER A 105 -4.22 -33.13 4.79
CA SER A 105 -4.23 -34.52 4.28
C SER A 105 -5.66 -34.95 4.06
N ALA A 106 -5.86 -35.97 3.20
CA ALA A 106 -7.16 -36.58 2.94
C ALA A 106 -7.01 -38.07 2.67
N ASP A 107 -8.09 -38.83 2.83
CA ASP A 107 -8.14 -40.23 2.46
C ASP A 107 -8.01 -40.39 0.94
N SER A 108 -6.91 -40.97 0.49
CA SER A 108 -6.58 -41.14 -0.94
C SER A 108 -7.66 -41.89 -1.72
N SER A 109 -8.38 -42.80 -1.08
CA SER A 109 -9.49 -43.53 -1.71
C SER A 109 -10.67 -42.63 -2.06
N LYS A 110 -10.87 -41.55 -1.28
CA LYS A 110 -11.96 -40.57 -1.49
C LYS A 110 -11.57 -39.46 -2.46
N LEU A 111 -10.27 -39.19 -2.65
CA LEU A 111 -9.79 -38.16 -3.55
C LEU A 111 -10.17 -38.39 -5.00
N THR A 112 -10.42 -39.65 -5.39
CA THR A 112 -10.93 -40.00 -6.74
C THR A 112 -12.26 -39.32 -7.06
N ALA A 113 -13.11 -39.04 -6.06
CA ALA A 113 -14.41 -38.40 -6.25
C ALA A 113 -14.32 -36.97 -6.82
N VAL A 114 -13.20 -36.28 -6.62
CA VAL A 114 -12.95 -34.92 -7.13
C VAL A 114 -12.06 -34.89 -8.37
N SER A 115 -11.52 -36.05 -8.79
CA SER A 115 -10.73 -36.16 -10.02
C SER A 115 -11.60 -35.85 -11.25
N GLY A 116 -11.03 -35.11 -12.22
CA GLY A 116 -11.73 -34.70 -13.45
C GLY A 116 -12.86 -33.72 -13.29
N LYS A 117 -13.10 -33.19 -12.07
CA LYS A 117 -14.02 -32.08 -11.85
C LYS A 117 -13.48 -30.78 -12.49
N ASP A 118 -14.36 -29.79 -12.61
CA ASP A 118 -14.01 -28.57 -13.35
C ASP A 118 -12.94 -27.76 -12.63
N SER A 119 -13.17 -27.42 -11.37
CA SER A 119 -12.19 -26.76 -10.49
C SER A 119 -12.38 -27.24 -9.05
N LEU A 120 -11.36 -27.07 -8.21
CA LEU A 120 -11.45 -27.47 -6.81
C LEU A 120 -11.17 -26.26 -5.90
N THR A 121 -11.77 -26.28 -4.70
CA THR A 121 -11.52 -25.26 -3.68
C THR A 121 -11.16 -25.91 -2.36
N LEU A 122 -10.19 -25.35 -1.67
CA LEU A 122 -9.85 -25.64 -0.29
C LEU A 122 -9.85 -24.31 0.48
N ASP A 123 -10.78 -24.15 1.40
CA ASP A 123 -10.92 -22.91 2.17
C ASP A 123 -10.46 -23.12 3.62
N LEU A 124 -9.43 -22.39 4.01
CA LEU A 124 -8.80 -22.36 5.32
C LEU A 124 -8.87 -20.95 5.95
N SER A 125 -9.67 -20.06 5.41
CA SER A 125 -9.75 -18.65 5.82
C SER A 125 -10.38 -18.44 7.20
N ALA A 126 -11.09 -19.46 7.72
CA ALA A 126 -11.76 -19.38 9.03
C ALA A 126 -10.77 -19.26 10.22
N ASP A 127 -9.56 -19.83 10.10
CA ASP A 127 -8.53 -19.70 11.11
C ASP A 127 -7.55 -18.57 10.74
N SER A 128 -7.71 -17.44 11.38
CA SER A 128 -6.91 -16.23 11.13
C SER A 128 -5.41 -16.37 11.44
N THR A 129 -4.97 -17.46 12.04
CA THR A 129 -3.56 -17.72 12.35
C THR A 129 -2.80 -18.33 11.16
N ILE A 130 -3.50 -18.97 10.22
CA ILE A 130 -2.89 -19.64 9.07
C ILE A 130 -2.24 -18.62 8.13
N ARG A 131 -1.00 -18.90 7.75
CA ARG A 131 -0.21 -18.13 6.75
C ARG A 131 0.30 -19.02 5.64
N THR A 132 0.42 -20.32 5.92
CA THR A 132 0.94 -21.33 5.01
C THR A 132 -0.01 -22.52 4.98
N VAL A 133 -0.30 -23.04 3.79
CA VAL A 133 -0.93 -24.35 3.60
C VAL A 133 0.12 -25.33 3.10
N SER A 134 0.22 -26.47 3.73
CA SER A 134 1.10 -27.59 3.36
C SER A 134 0.24 -28.79 2.99
N LEU A 135 0.30 -29.21 1.74
CA LEU A 135 -0.52 -30.26 1.16
C LEU A 135 0.30 -31.54 1.02
N THR A 136 -0.26 -32.70 1.39
CA THR A 136 0.36 -33.97 1.09
C THR A 136 0.37 -34.26 -0.43
N GLY A 137 1.31 -35.05 -0.90
CA GLY A 137 1.47 -35.32 -2.34
C GLY A 137 0.22 -35.86 -3.01
N ASP A 138 -0.53 -36.73 -2.35
CA ASP A 138 -1.81 -37.27 -2.85
C ASP A 138 -2.89 -36.18 -2.97
N VAL A 139 -2.94 -35.21 -2.01
CA VAL A 139 -3.85 -34.07 -2.12
C VAL A 139 -3.46 -33.19 -3.29
N VAL A 140 -2.17 -32.88 -3.47
CA VAL A 140 -1.69 -32.12 -4.64
C VAL A 140 -2.03 -32.81 -5.95
N ALA A 141 -1.82 -34.11 -6.01
CA ALA A 141 -2.16 -34.92 -7.20
C ALA A 141 -3.66 -34.88 -7.51
N ALA A 142 -4.52 -34.97 -6.48
CA ALA A 142 -5.96 -34.84 -6.65
C ALA A 142 -6.38 -33.46 -7.16
N LEU A 143 -5.79 -32.39 -6.61
CA LEU A 143 -6.02 -31.03 -7.08
C LEU A 143 -5.55 -30.83 -8.53
N ALA A 144 -4.42 -31.43 -8.92
CA ALA A 144 -3.92 -31.44 -10.29
C ALA A 144 -4.82 -32.21 -11.25
N GLY A 145 -5.62 -33.14 -10.73
CA GLY A 145 -6.61 -33.91 -11.50
C GLY A 145 -7.81 -33.08 -11.98
N ALA A 146 -8.04 -31.88 -11.42
CA ALA A 146 -9.10 -30.96 -11.86
C ALA A 146 -8.75 -30.34 -13.22
N LYS A 147 -9.78 -30.04 -14.05
CA LYS A 147 -9.57 -29.46 -15.39
C LYS A 147 -8.93 -28.11 -15.36
N ASN A 148 -9.41 -27.21 -14.44
CA ASN A 148 -8.99 -25.82 -14.30
C ASN A 148 -8.19 -25.58 -13.00
N GLY A 149 -7.63 -26.67 -12.40
CA GLY A 149 -6.82 -26.55 -11.20
C GLY A 149 -7.60 -26.31 -9.91
N ALA A 150 -6.98 -25.63 -8.93
CA ALA A 150 -7.58 -25.47 -7.62
C ALA A 150 -7.27 -24.11 -6.99
N ALA A 151 -8.22 -23.61 -6.20
CA ALA A 151 -8.08 -22.39 -5.40
C ALA A 151 -7.88 -22.74 -3.92
N LEU A 152 -6.81 -22.21 -3.34
CA LEU A 152 -6.44 -22.33 -1.94
C LEU A 152 -6.72 -20.97 -1.26
N THR A 153 -7.71 -20.92 -0.39
CA THR A 153 -8.10 -19.69 0.31
C THR A 153 -7.54 -19.71 1.73
N LEU A 154 -6.68 -18.74 2.03
CA LEU A 154 -6.10 -18.47 3.33
C LEU A 154 -6.62 -17.12 3.85
N PRO A 155 -6.43 -16.77 5.13
CA PRO A 155 -6.89 -15.49 5.70
C PRO A 155 -6.42 -14.26 4.93
N ASN A 156 -5.19 -14.27 4.40
CA ASN A 156 -4.59 -13.13 3.70
C ASN A 156 -4.95 -13.08 2.20
N GLY A 157 -5.62 -14.09 1.67
CA GLY A 157 -6.01 -14.12 0.26
C GLY A 157 -6.15 -15.52 -0.31
N THR A 158 -6.48 -15.58 -1.59
CA THR A 158 -6.65 -16.81 -2.35
C THR A 158 -5.56 -16.93 -3.39
N VAL A 159 -4.95 -18.10 -3.49
CA VAL A 159 -4.03 -18.48 -4.57
C VAL A 159 -4.70 -19.59 -5.38
N ALA A 160 -5.14 -19.29 -6.59
CA ALA A 160 -5.66 -20.27 -7.53
C ALA A 160 -4.55 -20.71 -8.49
N LEU A 161 -4.24 -21.98 -8.49
CA LEU A 161 -3.20 -22.61 -9.29
C LEU A 161 -3.84 -23.36 -10.45
N ASP A 162 -3.30 -23.18 -11.65
CA ASP A 162 -3.71 -23.99 -12.79
C ASP A 162 -3.21 -25.43 -12.67
N ARG A 163 -3.71 -26.28 -13.57
CA ARG A 163 -3.39 -27.70 -13.59
C ARG A 163 -1.90 -27.96 -13.79
N GLU A 164 -1.27 -27.19 -14.66
CA GLU A 164 0.15 -27.33 -15.01
C GLU A 164 1.04 -27.06 -13.79
N THR A 165 0.74 -26.00 -13.06
CA THR A 165 1.45 -25.65 -11.81
C THR A 165 1.27 -26.73 -10.75
N LEU A 166 0.03 -27.19 -10.52
CA LEU A 166 -0.25 -28.27 -9.55
C LEU A 166 0.43 -29.57 -9.92
N THR A 167 0.44 -29.95 -11.21
CA THR A 167 1.14 -31.12 -11.70
C THR A 167 2.64 -31.07 -11.45
N ALA A 168 3.26 -29.92 -11.70
CA ALA A 168 4.68 -29.70 -11.43
C ALA A 168 5.00 -29.78 -9.93
N LEU A 169 4.18 -29.14 -9.08
CA LEU A 169 4.33 -29.21 -7.63
C LEU A 169 4.19 -30.63 -7.10
N GLY A 170 3.18 -31.37 -7.57
CA GLY A 170 2.96 -32.79 -7.19
C GLY A 170 4.10 -33.68 -7.62
N SER A 171 4.61 -33.53 -8.85
CA SER A 171 5.76 -34.30 -9.36
C SER A 171 7.03 -33.98 -8.53
N ALA A 172 7.26 -32.74 -8.16
CA ALA A 172 8.41 -32.37 -7.36
C ALA A 172 8.30 -32.82 -5.88
N ALA A 173 7.10 -32.78 -5.29
CA ALA A 173 6.85 -33.27 -3.94
C ALA A 173 6.90 -34.80 -3.83
N GLN A 174 6.50 -35.51 -4.86
CA GLN A 174 6.26 -36.97 -4.88
C GLN A 174 5.07 -37.38 -3.99
N ALA A 175 4.61 -38.60 -4.05
CA ALA A 175 3.40 -39.05 -3.34
C ALA A 175 3.48 -38.88 -1.81
N ASP A 176 4.63 -39.16 -1.23
CA ASP A 176 4.86 -39.07 0.22
C ASP A 176 5.48 -37.75 0.70
N GLY A 177 5.64 -36.79 -0.19
CA GLY A 177 6.19 -35.46 0.12
C GLY A 177 5.11 -34.42 0.41
N MET A 178 5.54 -33.19 0.49
CA MET A 178 4.71 -32.04 0.82
C MET A 178 4.93 -30.91 -0.18
N ALA A 179 3.85 -30.22 -0.56
CA ALA A 179 3.92 -28.93 -1.25
C ALA A 179 3.30 -27.84 -0.36
N SER A 180 4.05 -26.82 -0.05
CA SER A 180 3.63 -25.72 0.82
C SER A 180 3.51 -24.45 0.03
N ILE A 181 2.42 -23.68 0.27
CA ILE A 181 2.15 -22.40 -0.36
C ILE A 181 1.83 -21.40 0.76
N SER A 182 2.48 -20.24 0.69
CA SER A 182 2.31 -19.18 1.68
C SER A 182 1.89 -17.89 0.98
N ILE A 183 0.99 -17.15 1.62
CA ILE A 183 0.65 -15.78 1.30
C ILE A 183 0.67 -14.95 2.57
N ALA A 184 1.53 -13.95 2.62
CA ALA A 184 1.72 -13.10 3.77
C ALA A 184 1.85 -11.63 3.36
N SER A 185 1.29 -10.74 4.19
CA SER A 185 1.66 -9.32 4.12
C SER A 185 3.11 -9.17 4.55
N ALA A 186 3.83 -8.28 3.91
CA ALA A 186 5.24 -8.03 4.19
C ALA A 186 5.47 -6.55 4.47
N ASP A 187 6.51 -6.26 5.25
CA ASP A 187 6.93 -4.90 5.55
C ASP A 187 8.09 -4.46 4.65
N LYS A 188 8.26 -3.14 4.53
CA LYS A 188 9.40 -2.55 3.78
C LYS A 188 10.76 -3.03 4.30
N SER A 189 10.86 -3.37 5.59
CA SER A 189 12.09 -3.88 6.20
C SER A 189 12.52 -5.25 5.67
N SER A 190 11.57 -6.06 5.17
CA SER A 190 11.84 -7.38 4.59
C SER A 190 12.38 -7.34 3.16
N LEU A 191 12.37 -6.16 2.54
CA LEU A 191 12.82 -5.96 1.15
C LEU A 191 14.32 -5.72 1.08
N THR A 192 14.94 -6.10 -0.05
CA THR A 192 16.31 -5.71 -0.38
C THR A 192 16.38 -4.21 -0.67
N ASP A 193 17.59 -3.62 -0.62
CA ASP A 193 17.80 -2.21 -1.01
C ASP A 193 17.40 -1.96 -2.46
N ALA A 194 17.67 -2.92 -3.34
CA ALA A 194 17.29 -2.87 -4.74
C ALA A 194 15.77 -2.80 -4.94
N GLN A 195 15.02 -3.63 -4.20
CA GLN A 195 13.56 -3.61 -4.21
C GLN A 195 12.99 -2.31 -3.65
N ARG A 196 13.54 -1.81 -2.51
CA ARG A 196 13.09 -0.56 -1.88
C ARG A 196 13.20 0.65 -2.79
N LYS A 197 14.19 0.67 -3.67
CA LYS A 197 14.43 1.78 -4.61
C LYS A 197 13.23 2.08 -5.52
N TYR A 198 12.48 1.05 -5.90
CA TYR A 198 11.34 1.16 -6.82
C TYR A 198 10.00 0.89 -6.14
N LEU A 199 9.97 0.85 -4.81
CA LEU A 199 8.74 0.58 -4.07
C LEU A 199 7.78 1.77 -4.18
N PRO A 200 6.53 1.57 -4.65
CA PRO A 200 5.49 2.59 -4.56
C PRO A 200 5.23 3.02 -3.11
N LYS A 201 5.09 4.33 -2.86
CA LYS A 201 5.01 4.91 -1.50
C LYS A 201 3.85 4.29 -0.68
N ASN A 202 2.70 4.06 -1.31
CA ASN A 202 1.45 3.60 -0.69
C ASN A 202 1.06 2.16 -1.07
N GLY A 203 2.00 1.35 -1.53
CA GLY A 203 1.73 0.00 -1.98
C GLY A 203 1.54 -1.00 -0.83
N THR A 204 0.59 -1.93 -1.00
CA THR A 204 0.44 -3.12 -0.14
C THR A 204 1.42 -4.19 -0.59
N ILE A 205 2.35 -4.56 0.28
CA ILE A 205 3.40 -5.54 -0.04
C ILE A 205 2.92 -6.92 0.35
N LEU A 206 3.07 -7.87 -0.57
CA LEU A 206 2.72 -9.28 -0.40
C LEU A 206 3.94 -10.14 -0.70
N ASN A 207 4.21 -11.12 0.15
CA ASN A 207 5.16 -12.17 -0.12
C ASN A 207 4.39 -13.47 -0.37
N ILE A 208 4.56 -14.04 -1.57
CA ILE A 208 3.97 -15.31 -1.96
C ILE A 208 5.10 -16.27 -2.24
N SER A 209 5.07 -17.44 -1.61
CA SER A 209 6.11 -18.44 -1.78
C SER A 209 5.52 -19.83 -1.91
N ALA A 210 6.22 -20.69 -2.63
CA ALA A 210 5.97 -22.12 -2.64
C ALA A 210 7.26 -22.87 -2.36
N GLN A 211 7.11 -24.02 -1.72
CA GLN A 211 8.19 -24.92 -1.36
C GLN A 211 7.72 -26.36 -1.53
N VAL A 212 8.55 -27.21 -2.04
CA VAL A 212 8.31 -28.65 -2.09
C VAL A 212 9.34 -29.37 -1.25
N GLN A 213 8.90 -30.41 -0.55
CA GLN A 213 9.76 -31.26 0.27
C GLN A 213 9.42 -32.72 -0.02
N PRO A 214 10.22 -33.43 -0.81
CA PRO A 214 10.11 -34.90 -0.95
C PRO A 214 10.31 -35.55 0.41
N LYS A 215 9.72 -36.72 0.63
CA LYS A 215 9.78 -37.47 1.91
C LYS A 215 11.19 -37.62 2.49
N ASN A 216 12.17 -37.90 1.65
CA ASN A 216 13.57 -38.12 2.04
C ASN A 216 14.51 -37.05 1.46
N GLY A 217 13.97 -35.90 1.05
CA GLY A 217 14.71 -34.82 0.41
C GLY A 217 14.75 -33.54 1.23
N THR A 218 15.59 -32.63 0.81
CA THR A 218 15.62 -31.26 1.35
C THR A 218 14.49 -30.44 0.74
N ALA A 219 13.94 -29.51 1.52
CA ALA A 219 12.96 -28.57 1.06
C ALA A 219 13.57 -27.65 -0.02
N THR A 220 12.88 -27.53 -1.15
CA THR A 220 13.29 -26.68 -2.29
C THR A 220 12.24 -25.62 -2.55
N ARG A 221 12.66 -24.35 -2.60
CA ARG A 221 11.79 -23.23 -2.95
C ARG A 221 11.46 -23.26 -4.44
N ILE A 222 10.19 -23.10 -4.76
CA ILE A 222 9.70 -22.96 -6.14
C ILE A 222 9.50 -21.47 -6.41
N HIS A 223 10.25 -20.95 -7.35
CA HIS A 223 10.16 -19.55 -7.77
C HIS A 223 9.37 -19.42 -9.07
N ALA A 224 9.80 -20.09 -10.12
CA ALA A 224 9.09 -20.12 -11.40
C ALA A 224 8.01 -21.22 -11.38
N LEU A 225 6.85 -20.91 -11.92
CA LEU A 225 5.74 -21.85 -12.12
C LEU A 225 5.80 -22.42 -13.53
N ASN A 226 5.45 -23.69 -13.70
CA ASN A 226 5.33 -24.28 -15.04
C ASN A 226 4.04 -23.83 -15.75
N GLY A 227 3.13 -23.19 -15.02
CA GLY A 227 1.88 -22.61 -15.49
C GLY A 227 1.68 -21.24 -14.88
N THR A 228 0.46 -20.97 -14.38
CA THR A 228 0.07 -19.69 -13.82
C THR A 228 -0.59 -19.82 -12.44
N ALA A 229 -0.45 -18.78 -11.64
CA ALA A 229 -1.23 -18.58 -10.43
C ALA A 229 -2.07 -17.30 -10.57
N SER A 230 -3.32 -17.35 -10.09
CA SER A 230 -4.15 -16.18 -9.90
C SER A 230 -4.22 -15.85 -8.41
N VAL A 231 -3.80 -14.67 -8.04
CA VAL A 231 -3.74 -14.23 -6.64
C VAL A 231 -4.81 -13.17 -6.40
N SER A 232 -5.69 -13.44 -5.42
CA SER A 232 -6.76 -12.52 -5.02
C SER A 232 -6.59 -12.14 -3.55
N VAL A 233 -6.49 -10.85 -3.27
CA VAL A 233 -6.37 -10.32 -1.90
C VAL A 233 -7.37 -9.21 -1.65
N ALA A 234 -7.74 -9.03 -0.39
CA ALA A 234 -8.56 -7.90 0.00
C ALA A 234 -7.81 -6.59 -0.26
N TYR A 235 -8.47 -5.65 -0.89
CA TYR A 235 -7.99 -4.29 -1.11
C TYR A 235 -9.14 -3.31 -0.90
N SER A 236 -8.97 -2.38 0.02
CA SER A 236 -9.96 -1.33 0.25
C SER A 236 -9.56 -0.08 -0.53
N LEU A 237 -10.35 0.24 -1.55
CA LEU A 237 -10.15 1.49 -2.29
C LEU A 237 -10.26 2.68 -1.33
N LYS A 238 -9.28 3.56 -1.38
CA LYS A 238 -9.31 4.83 -0.64
C LYS A 238 -10.16 5.85 -1.39
N SER A 239 -10.53 6.92 -0.71
CA SER A 239 -11.24 8.02 -1.34
C SER A 239 -10.42 8.59 -2.50
N GLY A 240 -11.03 8.69 -3.69
CA GLY A 240 -10.36 9.17 -4.91
C GLY A 240 -9.62 8.11 -5.73
N GLU A 241 -9.47 6.87 -5.23
CA GLU A 241 -8.90 5.78 -6.04
C GLU A 241 -9.93 5.22 -7.04
N ASN A 242 -9.46 5.00 -8.26
CA ASN A 242 -10.23 4.35 -9.32
C ASN A 242 -9.75 2.89 -9.47
N ALA A 243 -10.67 1.95 -9.36
CA ALA A 243 -10.38 0.52 -9.51
C ALA A 243 -9.64 0.16 -10.81
N ALA A 244 -9.91 0.89 -11.89
CA ALA A 244 -9.24 0.70 -13.18
C ALA A 244 -7.73 1.04 -13.17
N HIS A 245 -7.29 1.80 -12.18
CA HIS A 245 -5.88 2.21 -12.03
C HIS A 245 -5.12 1.38 -10.99
N LEU A 246 -5.74 0.31 -10.46
CA LEU A 246 -5.02 -0.65 -9.62
C LEU A 246 -4.07 -1.49 -10.46
N VAL A 247 -2.86 -1.65 -9.96
CA VAL A 247 -1.82 -2.47 -10.58
C VAL A 247 -1.11 -3.30 -9.52
N ALA A 248 -0.57 -4.43 -9.93
CA ALA A 248 0.38 -5.18 -9.13
C ALA A 248 1.76 -5.11 -9.78
N TYR A 249 2.79 -4.98 -8.97
CA TYR A 249 4.17 -5.09 -9.41
C TYR A 249 4.79 -6.34 -8.81
N TYR A 250 5.35 -7.20 -9.64
CA TYR A 250 6.35 -8.14 -9.21
C TYR A 250 7.66 -7.40 -8.96
N LEU A 251 8.26 -7.62 -7.80
CA LEU A 251 9.56 -7.05 -7.42
C LEU A 251 10.58 -8.18 -7.25
N ALA A 252 11.50 -8.31 -8.19
CA ALA A 252 12.60 -9.26 -8.08
C ALA A 252 13.64 -8.80 -7.04
N GLU A 253 14.43 -9.73 -6.52
CA GLU A 253 15.46 -9.45 -5.51
C GLU A 253 16.58 -8.52 -6.02
N ASP A 254 16.83 -8.52 -7.32
CA ASP A 254 17.79 -7.64 -8.00
C ASP A 254 17.25 -6.22 -8.26
N GLY A 255 15.98 -5.96 -7.88
CA GLY A 255 15.29 -4.69 -8.11
C GLY A 255 14.65 -4.55 -9.49
N SER A 256 14.72 -5.58 -10.35
CA SER A 256 13.89 -5.60 -11.55
C SER A 256 12.41 -5.77 -11.18
N PHE A 257 11.50 -5.24 -12.00
CA PHE A 257 10.08 -5.33 -11.74
C PHE A 257 9.29 -5.53 -13.03
N GLU A 258 8.13 -6.14 -12.88
CA GLU A 258 7.14 -6.33 -13.93
C GLU A 258 5.78 -5.80 -13.46
N LYS A 259 5.12 -5.03 -14.33
CA LYS A 259 3.76 -4.52 -14.10
C LYS A 259 2.75 -5.57 -14.52
N LEU A 260 1.89 -5.96 -13.59
CA LEU A 260 0.83 -6.93 -13.79
C LEU A 260 -0.54 -6.25 -13.73
N PRO A 261 -1.45 -6.52 -14.66
CA PRO A 261 -2.80 -5.98 -14.62
C PRO A 261 -3.57 -6.56 -13.42
N VAL A 262 -4.36 -5.69 -12.77
CA VAL A 262 -5.23 -6.07 -11.66
C VAL A 262 -6.69 -5.99 -12.13
N ILE A 263 -7.46 -7.01 -11.80
CA ILE A 263 -8.93 -7.00 -11.89
C ILE A 263 -9.45 -6.77 -10.46
N TYR A 264 -10.23 -5.72 -10.27
CA TYR A 264 -10.84 -5.40 -8.98
C TYR A 264 -12.32 -5.75 -8.99
N ASP A 265 -12.73 -6.59 -8.06
CA ASP A 265 -14.14 -6.92 -7.84
C ASP A 265 -14.71 -6.00 -6.75
N THR A 266 -15.55 -5.06 -7.16
CA THR A 266 -16.19 -4.10 -6.25
C THR A 266 -17.20 -4.73 -5.29
N ALA A 267 -17.76 -5.89 -5.64
CA ALA A 267 -18.72 -6.58 -4.78
C ALA A 267 -18.04 -7.28 -3.59
N THR A 268 -16.84 -7.81 -3.82
CA THR A 268 -16.08 -8.53 -2.77
C THR A 268 -14.91 -7.73 -2.19
N GLY A 269 -14.57 -6.57 -2.78
CA GLY A 269 -13.41 -5.79 -2.37
C GLY A 269 -12.07 -6.50 -2.62
N LYS A 270 -11.99 -7.35 -3.64
CA LYS A 270 -10.79 -8.14 -3.93
C LYS A 270 -10.07 -7.63 -5.18
N ALA A 271 -8.76 -7.47 -5.06
CA ALA A 271 -7.83 -7.22 -6.15
C ALA A 271 -7.21 -8.55 -6.59
N THR A 272 -7.29 -8.87 -7.89
CA THR A 272 -6.81 -10.12 -8.45
C THR A 272 -5.82 -9.86 -9.58
N PHE A 273 -4.67 -10.53 -9.54
CA PHE A 273 -3.66 -10.49 -10.60
C PHE A 273 -3.17 -11.92 -10.93
N LYS A 274 -2.60 -12.09 -12.13
CA LYS A 274 -1.99 -13.35 -12.56
C LYS A 274 -0.47 -13.24 -12.56
N THR A 275 0.21 -14.34 -12.22
CA THR A 275 1.67 -14.42 -12.20
C THR A 275 2.15 -15.81 -12.64
N THR A 276 3.39 -15.88 -13.16
CA THR A 276 4.09 -17.13 -13.52
C THR A 276 5.20 -17.48 -12.52
N HIS A 277 5.28 -16.75 -11.42
CA HIS A 277 6.31 -16.96 -10.39
C HIS A 277 5.81 -16.50 -9.02
N PHE A 278 6.38 -17.07 -7.97
CA PHE A 278 6.15 -16.65 -6.60
C PHE A 278 7.31 -15.84 -6.08
N SER A 279 7.00 -14.67 -5.52
CA SER A 279 7.97 -13.72 -4.98
C SER A 279 7.27 -12.63 -4.16
N THR A 280 7.90 -11.46 -4.13
CA THR A 280 7.34 -10.25 -3.57
C THR A 280 6.53 -9.50 -4.63
N PHE A 281 5.32 -9.11 -4.25
CA PHE A 281 4.42 -8.30 -5.06
C PHE A 281 4.01 -7.05 -4.31
N VAL A 282 3.69 -5.98 -5.04
CA VAL A 282 3.13 -4.76 -4.48
C VAL A 282 1.89 -4.39 -5.25
N ILE A 283 0.76 -4.31 -4.55
CA ILE A 283 -0.48 -3.77 -5.12
C ILE A 283 -0.57 -2.30 -4.76
N THR A 284 -0.79 -1.46 -5.76
CA THR A 284 -0.88 -0.01 -5.58
C THR A 284 -1.86 0.60 -6.57
N HIS A 285 -2.35 1.79 -6.24
CA HIS A 285 -3.09 2.63 -7.17
C HIS A 285 -2.11 3.57 -7.88
N GLU A 286 -2.16 3.61 -9.20
CA GLU A 286 -1.36 4.53 -10.01
C GLU A 286 -2.20 5.72 -10.46
N TYR A 287 -2.06 6.85 -9.80
CA TYR A 287 -2.69 8.11 -10.22
C TYR A 287 -2.14 8.62 -11.54
N SER A 288 -0.97 8.14 -11.95
CA SER A 288 -0.33 8.46 -13.23
C SER A 288 -0.61 7.44 -14.34
N SER A 289 -1.51 6.48 -14.15
CA SER A 289 -1.67 5.35 -15.09
C SER A 289 -2.09 5.78 -16.49
N ASP A 290 -2.75 6.93 -16.64
CA ASP A 290 -3.12 7.50 -17.92
C ASP A 290 -1.95 8.19 -18.65
N PHE A 291 -0.85 8.47 -17.95
CA PHE A 291 0.28 9.23 -18.51
C PHE A 291 1.40 8.31 -18.99
N SER A 292 1.63 8.31 -20.30
CA SER A 292 2.66 7.46 -20.93
C SER A 292 4.09 7.85 -20.56
N ASP A 293 4.30 9.08 -20.05
CA ASP A 293 5.60 9.66 -19.71
C ASP A 293 5.94 9.55 -18.20
N VAL A 294 5.08 8.91 -17.39
CA VAL A 294 5.30 8.63 -15.96
C VAL A 294 5.29 7.12 -15.72
N ASN A 295 6.37 6.56 -15.23
CA ASN A 295 6.45 5.14 -14.90
C ASN A 295 7.40 4.90 -13.71
N LEU A 296 7.33 3.73 -13.10
CA LEU A 296 8.06 3.34 -11.87
C LEU A 296 9.59 3.50 -11.97
N ARG A 297 10.17 3.47 -13.17
CA ARG A 297 11.64 3.66 -13.37
C ARG A 297 12.09 5.11 -13.28
N LYS A 298 11.15 6.06 -13.29
CA LYS A 298 11.46 7.49 -13.21
C LYS A 298 11.69 7.90 -11.77
N TRP A 299 12.73 8.67 -11.54
CA TRP A 299 13.14 9.16 -10.21
C TRP A 299 12.07 10.00 -9.50
N PHE A 300 11.12 10.54 -10.25
CA PHE A 300 10.02 11.38 -9.77
C PHE A 300 8.69 10.64 -9.64
N TYR A 301 8.66 9.32 -9.91
CA TYR A 301 7.41 8.55 -10.00
C TYR A 301 6.53 8.67 -8.75
N ASN A 302 7.10 8.44 -7.57
CA ASN A 302 6.35 8.45 -6.32
C ASN A 302 5.79 9.84 -6.00
N GLU A 303 6.58 10.89 -6.19
CA GLU A 303 6.20 12.26 -5.88
C GLU A 303 5.17 12.81 -6.88
N VAL A 304 5.28 12.43 -8.15
CA VAL A 304 4.26 12.76 -9.16
C VAL A 304 2.94 12.07 -8.84
N ASN A 305 2.96 10.77 -8.46
CA ASN A 305 1.73 10.09 -8.04
C ASN A 305 1.14 10.73 -6.78
N THR A 306 1.95 11.09 -5.78
CA THR A 306 1.50 11.85 -4.60
C THR A 306 0.87 13.18 -4.99
N ALA A 307 1.47 13.92 -5.91
CA ALA A 307 0.96 15.22 -6.36
C ALA A 307 -0.36 15.09 -7.16
N LEU A 308 -0.54 14.00 -7.89
CA LEU A 308 -1.78 13.66 -8.59
C LEU A 308 -2.87 13.18 -7.63
N GLU A 309 -2.52 12.30 -6.68
CA GLU A 309 -3.39 11.80 -5.62
C GLU A 309 -4.03 12.94 -4.83
N ASN A 310 -3.24 13.94 -4.46
CA ASN A 310 -3.69 15.11 -3.72
C ASN A 310 -4.34 16.19 -4.62
N GLY A 311 -4.45 15.95 -5.92
CA GLY A 311 -5.05 16.91 -6.86
C GLY A 311 -4.23 18.20 -7.08
N TRP A 312 -2.96 18.24 -6.64
CA TRP A 312 -2.10 19.42 -6.81
C TRP A 312 -1.76 19.65 -8.28
N PHE A 313 -1.41 18.57 -8.97
CA PHE A 313 -1.09 18.57 -10.38
C PHE A 313 -2.20 17.93 -11.23
N LYS A 314 -2.22 18.30 -12.48
CA LYS A 314 -2.98 17.64 -13.56
C LYS A 314 -2.04 17.40 -14.74
N GLY A 315 -2.39 16.45 -15.62
CA GLY A 315 -1.71 16.30 -16.91
C GLY A 315 -1.81 17.56 -17.77
N LEU A 316 -0.87 17.72 -18.68
CA LEU A 316 -0.96 18.73 -19.74
C LEU A 316 -1.99 18.32 -20.78
N THR A 317 -2.13 17.01 -20.99
CA THR A 317 -3.19 16.38 -21.79
C THR A 317 -3.75 15.18 -21.02
N ALA A 318 -4.73 14.50 -21.58
CA ALA A 318 -5.28 13.27 -20.98
C ALA A 318 -4.24 12.15 -20.84
N THR A 319 -3.19 12.13 -21.69
CA THR A 319 -2.20 11.03 -21.72
C THR A 319 -0.76 11.48 -21.47
N ARG A 320 -0.55 12.77 -21.17
CA ARG A 320 0.79 13.34 -20.98
C ARG A 320 0.85 14.21 -19.72
N PHE A 321 1.72 13.85 -18.80
CA PHE A 321 2.04 14.67 -17.62
C PHE A 321 3.00 15.81 -17.95
N GLY A 322 4.00 15.59 -18.81
CA GLY A 322 5.04 16.53 -19.19
C GLY A 322 6.09 16.71 -18.07
N PRO A 323 6.73 15.66 -17.56
CA PRO A 323 7.67 15.75 -16.43
C PRO A 323 8.87 16.63 -16.70
N ASP A 324 9.37 16.62 -17.92
CA ASP A 324 10.56 17.37 -18.35
C ASP A 324 10.21 18.77 -18.91
N ASP A 325 8.92 19.09 -19.05
CA ASP A 325 8.51 20.43 -19.48
C ASP A 325 8.79 21.46 -18.39
N GLY A 326 9.23 22.65 -18.78
CA GLY A 326 9.41 23.76 -17.87
C GLY A 326 8.10 24.18 -17.22
N MET A 327 8.14 24.43 -15.93
CA MET A 327 6.98 24.92 -15.18
C MET A 327 6.90 26.45 -15.25
N THR A 328 5.71 27.01 -15.58
CA THR A 328 5.53 28.46 -15.60
C THR A 328 5.26 29.00 -14.19
N ARG A 329 5.44 30.32 -14.01
CA ARG A 329 5.14 31.01 -12.76
C ARG A 329 3.68 30.85 -12.36
N ALA A 330 2.75 30.96 -13.32
CA ALA A 330 1.33 30.73 -13.08
C ALA A 330 1.01 29.31 -12.67
N MET A 331 1.66 28.32 -13.27
CA MET A 331 1.49 26.90 -12.89
C MET A 331 1.91 26.65 -11.43
N LEU A 332 3.05 27.20 -10.99
CA LEU A 332 3.50 27.07 -9.61
C LEU A 332 2.48 27.64 -8.63
N VAL A 333 2.05 28.88 -8.87
CA VAL A 333 1.08 29.55 -8.00
C VAL A 333 -0.26 28.81 -7.96
N GLN A 334 -0.71 28.28 -9.10
CA GLN A 334 -1.92 27.47 -9.17
C GLN A 334 -1.81 26.19 -8.32
N VAL A 335 -0.63 25.57 -8.30
CA VAL A 335 -0.40 24.37 -7.47
C VAL A 335 -0.42 24.75 -5.98
N LEU A 336 0.26 25.81 -5.58
CA LEU A 336 0.23 26.29 -4.19
C LEU A 336 -1.19 26.69 -3.74
N TYR A 337 -1.97 27.29 -4.62
CA TYR A 337 -3.38 27.62 -4.39
C TYR A 337 -4.22 26.37 -4.11
N ARG A 338 -4.02 25.28 -4.88
CA ARG A 338 -4.69 24.00 -4.63
C ARG A 338 -4.24 23.36 -3.31
N ILE A 339 -2.94 23.40 -3.00
CA ILE A 339 -2.40 22.88 -1.73
C ILE A 339 -2.99 23.64 -0.53
N SER A 340 -3.16 24.96 -0.65
CA SER A 340 -3.70 25.78 0.44
C SER A 340 -5.18 25.52 0.73
N GLY A 341 -5.95 25.02 -0.25
CA GLY A 341 -7.42 24.88 -0.16
C GLY A 341 -8.15 26.22 -0.02
N SER A 342 -7.46 27.34 -0.20
CA SER A 342 -7.98 28.69 -0.01
C SER A 342 -8.88 29.12 -1.17
N LYS A 343 -9.58 30.23 -0.99
CA LYS A 343 -10.33 30.93 -2.06
C LYS A 343 -9.82 32.36 -2.16
N ALA A 344 -9.68 32.85 -3.40
CA ALA A 344 -9.42 34.27 -3.61
C ALA A 344 -10.65 35.11 -3.28
N VAL A 345 -10.42 36.27 -2.69
CA VAL A 345 -11.48 37.25 -2.37
C VAL A 345 -11.38 38.52 -3.20
N SER A 346 -10.30 38.66 -3.97
CA SER A 346 -10.02 39.82 -4.84
C SER A 346 -9.65 39.37 -6.27
N THR A 347 -9.54 40.34 -7.18
CA THR A 347 -8.97 40.13 -8.51
C THR A 347 -7.49 40.47 -8.52
N ALA A 348 -6.71 39.82 -9.41
CA ALA A 348 -5.29 40.12 -9.53
C ALA A 348 -5.07 41.53 -10.09
N GLN A 349 -4.11 42.26 -9.48
CA GLN A 349 -3.82 43.66 -9.84
C GLN A 349 -2.62 43.76 -10.82
N PHE A 350 -2.34 42.74 -11.61
CA PHE A 350 -1.25 42.75 -12.56
C PHE A 350 -1.76 43.02 -13.98
N THR A 351 -1.07 43.87 -14.73
CA THR A 351 -1.49 44.37 -16.04
C THR A 351 -1.55 43.22 -17.12
N ASP A 352 -0.85 42.13 -16.88
CA ASP A 352 -0.76 40.97 -17.77
C ASP A 352 -1.55 39.75 -17.26
N VAL A 353 -2.39 39.92 -16.24
CA VAL A 353 -3.28 38.89 -15.71
C VAL A 353 -4.73 39.29 -15.99
N ALA A 354 -5.28 38.75 -17.08
CA ALA A 354 -6.66 39.02 -17.44
C ALA A 354 -7.63 38.16 -16.61
N ASP A 355 -8.79 38.75 -16.29
CA ASP A 355 -9.88 38.05 -15.63
C ASP A 355 -10.35 36.83 -16.45
N GLY A 356 -10.77 35.78 -15.76
CA GLY A 356 -11.25 34.54 -16.37
C GLY A 356 -10.16 33.59 -16.90
N LYS A 357 -8.90 33.96 -16.80
CA LYS A 357 -7.80 33.01 -17.04
C LYS A 357 -7.75 31.97 -15.93
N TRP A 358 -7.37 30.74 -16.27
CA TRP A 358 -7.34 29.60 -15.35
C TRP A 358 -6.44 29.82 -14.10
N TYR A 359 -5.52 30.75 -14.19
CA TYR A 359 -4.58 31.13 -13.12
C TYR A 359 -4.95 32.43 -12.38
N ALA A 360 -5.97 33.15 -12.83
CA ALA A 360 -6.25 34.51 -12.32
C ALA A 360 -6.56 34.50 -10.82
N GLU A 361 -7.43 33.59 -10.37
CA GLU A 361 -7.77 33.46 -8.94
C GLU A 361 -6.55 33.08 -8.09
N ALA A 362 -5.72 32.16 -8.56
CA ALA A 362 -4.53 31.72 -7.84
C ALA A 362 -3.51 32.86 -7.68
N ILE A 363 -3.31 33.65 -8.74
CA ILE A 363 -2.41 34.79 -8.71
C ILE A 363 -2.96 35.89 -7.80
N ALA A 364 -4.27 36.17 -7.84
CA ALA A 364 -4.93 37.12 -6.94
C ALA A 364 -4.72 36.72 -5.48
N TRP A 365 -5.04 35.46 -5.15
CA TRP A 365 -4.80 34.91 -3.81
C TRP A 365 -3.33 35.04 -3.37
N ALA A 366 -2.39 34.66 -4.22
CA ALA A 366 -0.98 34.68 -3.87
C ALA A 366 -0.43 36.12 -3.68
N SER A 367 -0.93 37.06 -4.47
CA SER A 367 -0.60 38.49 -4.34
C SER A 367 -1.18 39.08 -3.07
N GLU A 368 -2.45 38.83 -2.77
CA GLU A 368 -3.15 39.33 -1.57
C GLU A 368 -2.48 38.81 -0.29
N ASN A 369 -1.94 37.60 -0.30
CA ASN A 369 -1.27 37.00 0.86
C ASN A 369 0.26 37.18 0.86
N GLY A 370 0.79 38.06 -0.01
CA GLY A 370 2.22 38.40 -0.04
C GLY A 370 3.13 37.27 -0.51
N ILE A 371 2.57 36.19 -1.09
CA ILE A 371 3.34 35.05 -1.61
C ILE A 371 4.06 35.45 -2.90
N VAL A 372 3.44 36.31 -3.72
CA VAL A 372 4.03 36.87 -4.93
C VAL A 372 3.83 38.38 -5.00
N ASN A 373 4.83 39.09 -5.48
CA ASN A 373 4.79 40.60 -5.57
C ASN A 373 4.80 41.10 -7.02
N GLY A 374 4.94 40.20 -8.03
CA GLY A 374 5.13 40.61 -9.41
C GLY A 374 6.50 41.24 -9.69
N PHE A 375 6.58 42.02 -10.75
CA PHE A 375 7.77 42.76 -11.18
C PHE A 375 7.54 44.27 -11.06
N THR A 376 8.63 45.03 -11.10
CA THR A 376 8.58 46.52 -10.96
C THR A 376 7.80 47.22 -12.06
N ASP A 377 7.57 46.55 -13.19
CA ASP A 377 6.76 47.06 -14.31
C ASP A 377 5.24 46.80 -14.17
N GLY A 378 4.80 46.29 -12.99
CA GLY A 378 3.41 46.00 -12.70
C GLY A 378 2.89 44.69 -13.34
N ARG A 379 3.76 43.82 -13.86
CA ARG A 379 3.41 42.54 -14.46
C ARG A 379 3.73 41.40 -13.52
N PHE A 380 3.00 40.29 -13.69
CA PHE A 380 3.27 39.02 -13.02
C PHE A 380 4.12 38.07 -13.89
N GLN A 381 4.01 38.15 -15.20
CA GLN A 381 4.62 37.30 -16.19
C GLN A 381 4.19 35.81 -16.04
N PRO A 382 2.88 35.52 -16.19
CA PRO A 382 2.30 34.20 -15.88
C PRO A 382 2.90 33.05 -16.70
N ASP A 383 3.22 33.28 -17.97
CA ASP A 383 3.70 32.28 -18.92
C ASP A 383 5.24 32.11 -18.91
N THR A 384 5.95 32.96 -18.16
CA THR A 384 7.41 32.83 -18.04
C THR A 384 7.77 31.62 -17.20
N LEU A 385 8.77 30.84 -17.63
CA LEU A 385 9.28 29.69 -16.90
C LEU A 385 9.86 30.14 -15.56
N ILE A 386 9.50 29.40 -14.50
CA ILE A 386 9.98 29.71 -13.15
C ILE A 386 11.46 29.30 -12.99
N THR A 387 12.28 30.21 -12.50
CA THR A 387 13.66 29.87 -12.15
C THR A 387 13.73 29.23 -10.77
N ARG A 388 14.80 28.47 -10.49
CA ARG A 388 14.99 27.78 -9.22
C ARG A 388 15.03 28.74 -8.03
N GLN A 389 15.69 29.91 -8.15
CA GLN A 389 15.67 30.94 -7.10
C GLN A 389 14.31 31.62 -6.94
N GLN A 390 13.53 31.80 -8.04
CA GLN A 390 12.15 32.30 -7.93
C GLN A 390 11.23 31.30 -7.23
N LEU A 391 11.38 29.99 -7.57
CA LEU A 391 10.66 28.92 -6.89
C LEU A 391 10.96 28.94 -5.37
N ALA A 392 12.22 28.99 -4.98
CA ALA A 392 12.61 29.05 -3.58
C ALA A 392 12.00 30.28 -2.88
N ALA A 393 12.05 31.46 -3.50
CA ALA A 393 11.50 32.69 -2.92
C ALA A 393 9.97 32.64 -2.75
N ILE A 394 9.24 32.07 -3.72
CA ILE A 394 7.79 31.90 -3.63
C ILE A 394 7.45 30.89 -2.54
N LEU A 395 8.16 29.78 -2.47
CA LEU A 395 7.93 28.72 -1.48
C LEU A 395 8.26 29.20 -0.04
N TYR A 396 9.33 29.99 0.14
CA TYR A 396 9.67 30.61 1.42
C TYR A 396 8.57 31.54 1.95
N ARG A 397 8.01 32.39 1.08
CA ARG A 397 6.88 33.25 1.43
C ARG A 397 5.60 32.45 1.68
N TYR A 398 5.40 31.38 0.92
CA TYR A 398 4.27 30.48 1.16
C TYR A 398 4.37 29.79 2.53
N ASP A 399 5.57 29.38 2.95
CA ASP A 399 5.81 28.81 4.27
C ASP A 399 5.48 29.82 5.38
N THR A 400 5.89 31.09 5.21
CA THR A 400 5.52 32.18 6.10
C THR A 400 4.00 32.41 6.14
N TYR A 401 3.33 32.40 4.98
CA TYR A 401 1.88 32.48 4.88
C TYR A 401 1.17 31.33 5.66
N ARG A 402 1.75 30.13 5.67
CA ARG A 402 1.26 28.99 6.45
C ARG A 402 1.38 29.20 7.97
N GLY A 403 1.94 30.30 8.41
CA GLY A 403 2.18 30.60 9.82
C GLY A 403 3.47 30.01 10.39
N HIS A 404 4.30 29.42 9.54
CA HIS A 404 5.60 28.94 9.97
C HIS A 404 6.61 30.09 10.03
N THR A 405 7.58 29.99 10.93
CA THR A 405 8.80 30.76 10.85
C THR A 405 9.81 29.89 10.11
N PRO A 406 10.20 30.25 8.86
CA PRO A 406 11.11 29.41 8.09
C PRO A 406 12.40 29.13 8.87
N GLN A 407 12.65 27.87 9.18
CA GLN A 407 13.80 27.40 9.94
C GLN A 407 14.73 26.57 9.04
N GLY A 408 15.98 26.43 9.49
CA GLY A 408 16.97 25.65 8.75
C GLY A 408 17.51 26.44 7.55
N SER A 409 18.77 26.77 7.60
CA SER A 409 19.48 27.39 6.49
C SER A 409 20.81 26.69 6.27
N ALA A 410 21.28 26.65 5.05
CA ALA A 410 22.60 26.13 4.70
C ALA A 410 23.42 27.21 4.01
N ALA A 411 24.71 27.26 4.32
CA ALA A 411 25.64 28.06 3.53
C ALA A 411 25.68 27.58 2.09
N LEU A 412 25.64 28.49 1.14
CA LEU A 412 25.67 28.17 -0.29
C LEU A 412 27.08 28.24 -0.90
N ASP A 413 28.09 28.61 -0.11
CA ASP A 413 29.50 28.81 -0.53
C ASP A 413 30.17 27.52 -1.04
N GLY A 414 29.61 26.35 -0.74
CA GLY A 414 30.01 25.08 -1.32
C GLY A 414 29.66 24.91 -2.81
N TYR A 415 28.81 25.79 -3.36
CA TYR A 415 28.45 25.76 -4.78
C TYR A 415 29.27 26.79 -5.56
N ALA A 416 29.88 26.35 -6.66
CA ALA A 416 30.74 27.20 -7.49
C ALA A 416 30.01 28.42 -8.10
N ASP A 417 28.70 28.31 -8.24
CA ASP A 417 27.80 29.33 -8.79
C ASP A 417 26.94 30.05 -7.75
N ALA A 418 27.27 29.93 -6.45
CA ALA A 418 26.55 30.61 -5.37
C ALA A 418 26.42 32.13 -5.57
N ALA A 419 27.45 32.77 -6.14
CA ALA A 419 27.43 34.20 -6.47
C ALA A 419 26.38 34.59 -7.53
N SER A 420 25.81 33.63 -8.25
CA SER A 420 24.71 33.84 -9.21
C SER A 420 23.33 33.89 -8.56
N VAL A 421 23.24 33.67 -7.25
CA VAL A 421 22.00 33.85 -6.48
C VAL A 421 21.79 35.34 -6.26
N GLU A 422 20.69 35.87 -6.76
CA GLU A 422 20.31 37.27 -6.56
C GLU A 422 20.08 37.60 -5.09
N SER A 423 20.42 38.82 -4.65
CA SER A 423 20.31 39.22 -3.25
C SER A 423 18.90 39.05 -2.66
N TRP A 424 17.86 39.28 -3.47
CA TRP A 424 16.45 39.13 -3.05
C TRP A 424 16.08 37.66 -2.82
N ALA A 425 16.82 36.69 -3.35
CA ALA A 425 16.56 35.24 -3.24
C ALA A 425 17.53 34.55 -2.27
N ALA A 426 18.56 35.23 -1.77
CA ALA A 426 19.64 34.61 -1.01
C ALA A 426 19.14 33.86 0.24
N GLU A 427 18.30 34.51 1.04
CA GLU A 427 17.71 33.92 2.24
C GLU A 427 16.83 32.70 1.89
N ALA A 428 15.95 32.85 0.92
CA ALA A 428 15.06 31.78 0.50
C ALA A 428 15.80 30.57 -0.11
N MET A 429 16.87 30.82 -0.86
CA MET A 429 17.72 29.75 -1.41
C MET A 429 18.50 29.02 -0.31
N SER A 430 19.02 29.76 0.67
CA SER A 430 19.71 29.19 1.83
C SER A 430 18.73 28.31 2.65
N TRP A 431 17.52 28.81 2.92
CA TRP A 431 16.46 28.05 3.57
C TRP A 431 16.06 26.79 2.77
N ALA A 432 15.77 26.96 1.48
CA ALA A 432 15.35 25.83 0.64
C ALA A 432 16.44 24.77 0.51
N ASN A 433 17.71 25.15 0.49
CA ASN A 433 18.83 24.21 0.48
C ASN A 433 19.00 23.52 1.83
N GLY A 434 18.93 24.25 2.96
CA GLY A 434 19.01 23.69 4.31
C GLY A 434 17.91 22.67 4.62
N ASN A 435 16.73 22.84 4.02
CA ASN A 435 15.60 21.93 4.13
C ASN A 435 15.54 20.87 3.00
N SER A 436 16.60 20.74 2.22
CA SER A 436 16.69 19.77 1.10
C SER A 436 15.58 19.91 0.05
N LEU A 437 14.94 21.08 -0.04
CA LEU A 437 13.91 21.38 -1.04
C LEU A 437 14.54 21.73 -2.39
N VAL A 438 15.48 22.65 -2.42
CA VAL A 438 16.23 23.03 -3.61
C VAL A 438 17.70 22.68 -3.38
N THR A 439 18.11 21.52 -3.80
CA THR A 439 19.51 21.06 -3.73
C THR A 439 20.27 21.38 -5.02
N GLY A 440 21.58 21.19 -5.03
CA GLY A 440 22.37 21.34 -6.25
C GLY A 440 21.89 20.43 -7.40
N VAL A 441 22.02 20.90 -8.63
CA VAL A 441 21.82 20.09 -9.84
C VAL A 441 22.96 19.07 -9.96
N THR A 442 24.14 19.47 -9.50
CA THR A 442 25.30 18.60 -9.26
C THR A 442 25.78 18.83 -7.82
N PRO A 443 26.72 18.04 -7.29
CA PRO A 443 27.30 18.28 -5.97
C PRO A 443 27.90 19.69 -5.80
N THR A 444 28.29 20.35 -6.89
CA THR A 444 29.02 21.62 -6.87
C THR A 444 28.30 22.77 -7.59
N THR A 445 27.11 22.57 -8.16
CA THR A 445 26.39 23.62 -8.90
C THR A 445 24.92 23.68 -8.49
N LEU A 446 24.44 24.90 -8.18
CA LEU A 446 23.08 25.17 -7.73
C LEU A 446 22.13 25.54 -8.88
N VAL A 447 22.64 26.20 -9.90
CA VAL A 447 21.95 26.71 -11.10
C VAL A 447 20.73 27.59 -10.73
N PRO A 448 20.91 28.70 -9.98
CA PRO A 448 19.78 29.48 -9.44
C PRO A 448 18.89 30.11 -10.52
N ASN A 449 19.49 30.49 -11.67
CA ASN A 449 18.78 31.04 -12.83
C ASN A 449 18.24 30.00 -13.80
N GLY A 450 18.53 28.70 -13.58
CA GLY A 450 17.98 27.62 -14.36
C GLY A 450 16.49 27.44 -14.10
N THR A 451 15.74 27.05 -15.12
CA THR A 451 14.30 26.80 -14.99
C THR A 451 14.01 25.45 -14.31
N ALA A 452 12.95 25.39 -13.53
CA ALA A 452 12.49 24.15 -12.91
C ALA A 452 11.50 23.42 -13.83
N THR A 453 11.64 22.08 -13.93
CA THR A 453 10.69 21.24 -14.64
C THR A 453 9.49 20.88 -13.75
N ARG A 454 8.41 20.43 -14.37
CA ARG A 454 7.20 20.01 -13.64
C ARG A 454 7.49 18.85 -12.65
N ALA A 455 8.30 17.88 -13.06
CA ALA A 455 8.73 16.81 -12.16
C ALA A 455 9.56 17.31 -10.97
N GLN A 456 10.50 18.22 -11.21
CA GLN A 456 11.31 18.82 -10.14
C GLN A 456 10.42 19.56 -9.13
N VAL A 457 9.45 20.34 -9.61
CA VAL A 457 8.52 21.05 -8.73
C VAL A 457 7.63 20.08 -7.94
N ALA A 458 7.13 19.02 -8.57
CA ALA A 458 6.35 18.00 -7.88
C ALA A 458 7.15 17.35 -6.73
N VAL A 459 8.42 17.02 -6.97
CA VAL A 459 9.33 16.47 -5.94
C VAL A 459 9.60 17.47 -4.83
N ILE A 460 9.86 18.72 -5.16
CA ILE A 460 10.10 19.78 -4.16
C ILE A 460 8.88 19.97 -3.26
N LEU A 461 7.68 20.03 -3.86
CA LEU A 461 6.44 20.22 -3.12
C LEU A 461 6.05 19.00 -2.28
N SER A 462 6.31 17.79 -2.76
CA SER A 462 6.11 16.58 -1.95
C SER A 462 7.02 16.58 -0.73
N ARG A 463 8.31 16.92 -0.88
CA ARG A 463 9.24 17.05 0.25
C ARG A 463 8.81 18.14 1.22
N TYR A 464 8.30 19.26 0.71
CA TYR A 464 7.82 20.36 1.53
C TYR A 464 6.61 19.96 2.38
N THR A 465 5.69 19.21 1.83
CA THR A 465 4.46 18.76 2.54
C THR A 465 4.69 17.58 3.47
N ASP A 466 5.81 16.87 3.34
CA ASP A 466 6.20 15.75 4.21
C ASP A 466 6.96 16.20 5.47
N GLN A 467 7.30 17.52 5.60
CA GLN A 467 7.93 18.14 6.77
C GLN A 467 6.90 18.58 7.80
#